data_1f973e805a054155eee01b2e547394d4
#
_entry.id   1f973e805a054155eee01b2e547394d4
#
_cell.length_a   1.000
_cell.length_b   1.000
_cell.length_c   1.000
_cell.angle_alpha   90.00
_cell.angle_beta   90.00
_cell.angle_gamma   90.00
#
_symmetry.space_group_name_H-M   'P 1'
#
loop_
_entity.id
_entity.type
_entity.pdbx_description
1 polymer ?
#
loop_
_entity_poly.entity_id
_entity_poly.type
_entity_poly.pdbx_seq_one_letter_code
_entity_poly.pdbx_strand_id
1 'polypeptide(L)'
;MRLQKINVIDHWIQEIIKDDPVRAEIPIDHRINEDAEIYALWNDTELGAITCVSYTEGIPGSVEEMYSLSSPFMDTVVFYTIWSYTKGSGRELIINASKHILKEHPTIKNIVTLSPKTE
;
A
#
# COMPACT_ATOMS: atom_id res chain seq x y z
N MET A 1 -8.93 9.18 -13.90
CA MET A 1 -8.58 8.21 -12.85
C MET A 1 -8.76 8.82 -11.48
N ARG A 2 -9.24 8.03 -10.53
CA ARG A 2 -9.56 8.54 -9.20
C ARG A 2 -8.87 7.69 -8.14
N LEU A 3 -8.10 8.34 -7.27
CA LEU A 3 -7.47 7.71 -6.12
C LEU A 3 -8.46 7.65 -4.96
N GLN A 4 -8.54 6.50 -4.30
CA GLN A 4 -9.34 6.33 -3.09
C GLN A 4 -8.46 5.75 -1.97
N LYS A 5 -8.43 6.43 -0.84
CA LYS A 5 -7.87 5.88 0.38
C LYS A 5 -8.95 5.06 1.07
N ILE A 6 -8.67 3.81 1.36
CA ILE A 6 -9.63 2.90 1.98
C ILE A 6 -9.59 3.09 3.48
N ASN A 7 -10.68 3.58 4.05
CA ASN A 7 -10.76 3.87 5.50
C ASN A 7 -11.54 2.82 6.27
N VAL A 8 -12.31 1.98 5.58
CA VAL A 8 -13.19 0.99 6.21
C VAL A 8 -12.97 -0.35 5.53
N ILE A 9 -12.90 -1.41 6.33
CA ILE A 9 -12.78 -2.77 5.81
C ILE A 9 -14.18 -3.30 5.51
N ASP A 10 -14.65 -3.01 4.30
CA ASP A 10 -15.91 -3.50 3.77
C ASP A 10 -15.78 -4.91 3.21
N HIS A 11 -16.90 -5.52 2.90
CA HIS A 11 -16.93 -6.84 2.28
C HIS A 11 -16.14 -6.87 0.96
N TRP A 12 -16.26 -5.84 0.12
CA TRP A 12 -15.56 -5.80 -1.17
C TRP A 12 -14.04 -5.71 -0.99
N ILE A 13 -13.58 -5.01 0.05
CA ILE A 13 -12.14 -4.93 0.37
C ILE A 13 -11.62 -6.30 0.80
N GLN A 14 -12.38 -7.01 1.63
CA GLN A 14 -12.00 -8.36 2.06
C GLN A 14 -11.85 -9.30 0.86
N GLU A 15 -12.76 -9.21 -0.11
CA GLU A 15 -12.70 -10.02 -1.31
C GLU A 15 -11.52 -9.65 -2.21
N ILE A 16 -11.26 -8.35 -2.36
CA ILE A 16 -10.16 -7.85 -3.19
C ILE A 16 -8.79 -8.26 -2.62
N ILE A 17 -8.64 -8.23 -1.29
CA ILE A 17 -7.38 -8.61 -0.64
C ILE A 17 -7.03 -10.07 -0.92
N LYS A 18 -8.02 -10.94 -1.10
CA LYS A 18 -7.77 -12.33 -1.46
C LYS A 18 -7.08 -12.50 -2.82
N ASP A 19 -7.16 -11.47 -3.67
CA ASP A 19 -6.54 -11.47 -5.00
C ASP A 19 -5.05 -11.07 -4.96
N ASP A 20 -4.51 -10.70 -3.80
CA ASP A 20 -3.12 -10.26 -3.69
C ASP A 20 -2.16 -11.36 -4.17
N PRO A 21 -1.48 -11.17 -5.31
CA PRO A 21 -0.59 -12.20 -5.84
C PRO A 21 0.81 -12.17 -5.23
N VAL A 22 1.12 -11.16 -4.42
CA VAL A 22 2.48 -10.90 -3.91
C VAL A 22 2.62 -11.25 -2.44
N ARG A 23 1.66 -10.80 -1.62
CA ARG A 23 1.71 -10.94 -0.17
C ARG A 23 0.43 -11.53 0.39
N ALA A 24 -0.02 -12.63 -0.21
CA ALA A 24 -1.27 -13.29 0.17
C ALA A 24 -1.33 -13.67 1.66
N GLU A 25 -0.16 -13.90 2.28
CA GLU A 25 -0.05 -14.32 3.68
C GLU A 25 -0.30 -13.20 4.69
N ILE A 26 -0.29 -11.92 4.25
CA ILE A 26 -0.48 -10.80 5.18
C ILE A 26 -1.95 -10.66 5.52
N PRO A 27 -2.35 -10.79 6.80
CA PRO A 27 -3.75 -10.67 7.19
C PRO A 27 -4.25 -9.24 7.09
N ILE A 28 -5.58 -9.08 7.02
CA ILE A 28 -6.21 -7.79 6.77
C ILE A 28 -5.98 -6.77 7.88
N ASP A 29 -5.89 -7.21 9.12
CA ASP A 29 -5.64 -6.32 10.26
C ASP A 29 -4.23 -5.71 10.26
N HIS A 30 -3.30 -6.28 9.49
CA HIS A 30 -1.99 -5.69 9.25
C HIS A 30 -1.99 -4.75 8.05
N ARG A 31 -3.08 -4.71 7.27
CA ARG A 31 -3.17 -3.89 6.06
C ARG A 31 -3.85 -2.55 6.29
N ILE A 32 -4.70 -2.45 7.30
CA ILE A 32 -5.33 -1.19 7.71
C ILE A 32 -5.24 -1.08 9.23
N ASN A 33 -4.45 -0.14 9.70
CA ASN A 33 -4.31 0.19 11.12
C ASN A 33 -3.70 1.59 11.24
N GLU A 34 -3.19 1.96 12.41
CA GLU A 34 -2.59 3.28 12.64
C GLU A 34 -1.40 3.57 11.73
N ASP A 35 -0.67 2.53 11.33
CA ASP A 35 0.56 2.66 10.55
C ASP A 35 0.47 1.99 9.17
N ALA A 36 -0.73 1.64 8.73
CA ALA A 36 -0.93 0.94 7.46
C ALA A 36 -2.21 1.40 6.76
N GLU A 37 -2.14 1.52 5.44
CA GLU A 37 -3.24 2.01 4.62
C GLU A 37 -3.35 1.21 3.32
N ILE A 38 -4.56 1.22 2.76
CA ILE A 38 -4.83 0.64 1.44
C ILE A 38 -5.30 1.76 0.52
N TYR A 39 -4.78 1.79 -0.70
CA TYR A 39 -5.20 2.73 -1.74
C TYR A 39 -5.71 1.97 -2.96
N ALA A 40 -6.76 2.50 -3.56
CA ALA A 40 -7.33 2.00 -4.81
C ALA A 40 -7.27 3.08 -5.88
N LEU A 41 -7.05 2.69 -7.12
CA LEU A 41 -7.15 3.58 -8.26
C LEU A 41 -8.30 3.11 -9.15
N TRP A 42 -9.22 4.02 -9.46
CA TRP A 42 -10.41 3.75 -10.26
C TRP A 42 -10.31 4.40 -11.63
N ASN A 43 -10.66 3.64 -12.66
CA ASN A 43 -10.90 4.16 -14.01
C ASN A 43 -12.41 4.22 -14.19
N ASP A 44 -13.01 5.38 -13.91
CA ASP A 44 -14.45 5.56 -13.84
C ASP A 44 -15.04 4.60 -12.79
N THR A 45 -15.81 3.60 -13.19
CA THR A 45 -16.42 2.61 -12.30
C THR A 45 -15.60 1.32 -12.19
N GLU A 46 -14.51 1.21 -12.97
CA GLU A 46 -13.68 0.01 -12.99
C GLU A 46 -12.48 0.15 -12.06
N LEU A 47 -12.28 -0.86 -11.20
CA LEU A 47 -11.10 -0.90 -10.34
C LEU A 47 -9.87 -1.19 -11.19
N GLY A 48 -8.90 -0.27 -11.16
CA GLY A 48 -7.68 -0.39 -11.94
C GLY A 48 -6.56 -1.10 -11.18
N ALA A 49 -6.35 -0.73 -9.92
CA ALA A 49 -5.24 -1.28 -9.14
C ALA A 49 -5.47 -1.08 -7.64
N ILE A 50 -4.78 -1.90 -6.85
CA ILE A 50 -4.76 -1.82 -5.38
C ILE A 50 -3.31 -1.82 -4.91
N THR A 51 -3.01 -1.04 -3.89
CA THR A 51 -1.75 -1.12 -3.18
C THR A 51 -1.98 -1.03 -1.68
N CYS A 52 -1.12 -1.72 -0.93
CA CYS A 52 -1.10 -1.62 0.52
C CYS A 52 0.25 -1.01 0.93
N VAL A 53 0.19 -0.06 1.86
CA VAL A 53 1.38 0.63 2.34
C VAL A 53 1.50 0.52 3.85
N SER A 54 2.73 0.57 4.34
CA SER A 54 3.03 0.65 5.75
C SER A 54 4.00 1.80 5.99
N TYR A 55 3.82 2.48 7.13
CA TYR A 55 4.67 3.59 7.52
C TYR A 55 5.68 3.12 8.55
N THR A 56 6.95 3.43 8.32
CA THR A 56 8.05 2.95 9.16
C THR A 56 9.01 4.07 9.51
N GLU A 57 9.78 3.83 10.57
CA GLU A 57 10.94 4.63 10.90
C GLU A 57 12.17 3.87 10.39
N GLY A 58 12.75 4.37 9.30
CA GLY A 58 13.83 3.69 8.58
C GLY A 58 13.33 2.78 7.46
N ILE A 59 14.23 2.36 6.60
CA ILE A 59 13.93 1.55 5.41
C ILE A 59 14.05 0.05 5.74
N PRO A 60 12.95 -0.71 5.70
CA PRO A 60 13.01 -2.13 6.00
C PRO A 60 13.56 -2.94 4.82
N GLY A 61 14.23 -4.05 5.14
CA GLY A 61 14.72 -5.00 4.14
C GLY A 61 13.84 -6.23 3.96
N SER A 62 12.78 -6.36 4.77
CA SER A 62 11.87 -7.51 4.74
C SER A 62 10.52 -7.14 5.33
N VAL A 63 9.52 -8.01 5.16
CA VAL A 63 8.19 -7.83 5.77
C VAL A 63 8.30 -7.85 7.30
N GLU A 64 9.09 -8.74 7.85
CA GLU A 64 9.28 -8.84 9.31
C GLU A 64 9.89 -7.56 9.87
N GLU A 65 10.91 -7.04 9.20
CA GLU A 65 11.55 -5.78 9.59
C GLU A 65 10.57 -4.61 9.43
N MET A 66 9.75 -4.64 8.39
CA MET A 66 8.71 -3.62 8.18
C MET A 66 7.76 -3.54 9.38
N TYR A 67 7.34 -4.68 9.94
CA TYR A 67 6.51 -4.71 11.13
C TYR A 67 7.24 -4.14 12.35
N SER A 68 8.51 -4.51 12.52
CA SER A 68 9.28 -4.05 13.68
C SER A 68 9.64 -2.57 13.61
N LEU A 69 9.67 -1.98 12.42
CA LEU A 69 9.96 -0.56 12.22
C LEU A 69 8.71 0.31 12.14
N SER A 70 7.52 -0.29 12.25
CA SER A 70 6.26 0.45 12.25
C SER A 70 6.25 1.46 13.41
N SER A 71 5.96 2.73 13.12
CA SER A 71 6.13 3.79 14.10
C SER A 71 5.31 5.02 13.76
N PRO A 72 4.78 5.75 14.80
CA PRO A 72 4.18 7.05 14.56
C PRO A 72 5.20 8.13 14.17
N PHE A 73 6.50 7.88 14.39
CA PHE A 73 7.59 8.78 13.98
C PHE A 73 8.12 8.40 12.61
N MET A 74 7.23 8.13 11.70
CA MET A 74 7.55 7.66 10.37
C MET A 74 8.34 8.64 9.53
N ASP A 75 9.32 8.14 8.80
CA ASP A 75 10.05 8.88 7.78
C ASP A 75 10.02 8.15 6.43
N THR A 76 9.40 6.98 6.39
CA THR A 76 9.37 6.08 5.22
C THR A 76 7.97 5.54 5.00
N VAL A 77 7.55 5.50 3.73
CA VAL A 77 6.37 4.76 3.32
C VAL A 77 6.81 3.57 2.46
N VAL A 78 6.31 2.40 2.79
CA VAL A 78 6.65 1.14 2.13
C VAL A 78 5.45 0.63 1.35
N PHE A 79 5.56 0.58 0.02
CA PHE A 79 4.58 -0.08 -0.84
C PHE A 79 4.96 -1.56 -0.88
N TYR A 80 4.41 -2.37 0.03
CA TYR A 80 4.84 -3.76 0.16
C TYR A 80 4.11 -4.72 -0.76
N THR A 81 2.97 -4.30 -1.31
CA THR A 81 2.26 -5.08 -2.33
C THR A 81 1.47 -4.14 -3.24
N ILE A 82 1.42 -4.50 -4.51
CA ILE A 82 0.62 -3.79 -5.51
C ILE A 82 0.21 -4.79 -6.59
N TRP A 83 -1.03 -4.68 -7.02
CA TRP A 83 -1.50 -5.45 -8.17
C TRP A 83 -2.52 -4.66 -8.96
N SER A 84 -2.62 -4.97 -10.25
CA SER A 84 -3.48 -4.23 -11.15
C SER A 84 -4.44 -5.15 -11.89
N TYR A 85 -5.61 -4.59 -12.19
CA TYR A 85 -6.65 -5.25 -12.98
C TYR A 85 -6.67 -4.71 -14.41
N THR A 86 -6.06 -3.53 -14.63
CA THR A 86 -5.95 -2.91 -15.95
C THR A 86 -4.51 -2.49 -16.20
N LYS A 87 -4.11 -2.56 -17.48
CA LYS A 87 -2.73 -2.26 -17.87
C LYS A 87 -2.35 -0.82 -17.52
N GLY A 88 -1.20 -0.65 -16.88
CA GLY A 88 -0.66 0.66 -16.51
C GLY A 88 -1.22 1.25 -15.22
N SER A 89 -2.29 0.70 -14.67
CA SER A 89 -2.93 1.26 -13.47
C SER A 89 -2.05 1.13 -12.23
N GLY A 90 -1.25 0.08 -12.14
CA GLY A 90 -0.33 -0.09 -10.99
C GLY A 90 0.65 1.06 -10.88
N ARG A 91 1.26 1.44 -12.00
CA ARG A 91 2.20 2.57 -12.05
C ARG A 91 1.52 3.89 -11.69
N GLU A 92 0.34 4.13 -12.27
CA GLU A 92 -0.43 5.34 -11.99
C GLU A 92 -0.86 5.41 -10.53
N LEU A 93 -1.18 4.27 -9.93
CA LEU A 93 -1.53 4.20 -8.51
C LEU A 93 -0.35 4.63 -7.64
N ILE A 94 0.84 4.10 -7.89
CA ILE A 94 2.03 4.46 -7.11
C ILE A 94 2.29 5.97 -7.19
N ILE A 95 2.20 6.55 -8.39
CA ILE A 95 2.44 7.97 -8.60
C ILE A 95 1.42 8.80 -7.82
N ASN A 96 0.14 8.48 -7.96
CA ASN A 96 -0.92 9.25 -7.31
C ASN A 96 -0.91 9.08 -5.80
N ALA A 97 -0.72 7.85 -5.32
CA ALA A 97 -0.66 7.58 -3.89
C ALA A 97 0.55 8.26 -3.25
N SER A 98 1.71 8.23 -3.91
CA SER A 98 2.92 8.90 -3.42
C SER A 98 2.72 10.40 -3.25
N LYS A 99 2.11 11.05 -4.24
CA LYS A 99 1.81 12.49 -4.16
C LYS A 99 0.88 12.81 -2.99
N HIS A 100 -0.14 12.01 -2.81
CA HIS A 100 -1.10 12.18 -1.71
C HIS A 100 -0.43 11.98 -0.36
N ILE A 101 0.37 10.93 -0.22
CA ILE A 101 1.06 10.58 1.01
C ILE A 101 2.06 11.69 1.41
N LEU A 102 2.83 12.20 0.47
CA LEU A 102 3.79 13.26 0.74
C LEU A 102 3.10 14.56 1.18
N LYS A 103 1.92 14.82 0.65
CA LYS A 103 1.13 15.98 1.04
C LYS A 103 0.56 15.84 2.45
N GLU A 104 0.07 14.65 2.79
CA GLU A 104 -0.52 14.38 4.11
C GLU A 104 0.52 14.19 5.21
N HIS A 105 1.68 13.67 4.84
CA HIS A 105 2.75 13.32 5.80
C HIS A 105 4.07 13.95 5.36
N PRO A 106 4.28 15.26 5.65
CA PRO A 106 5.48 15.96 5.19
C PRO A 106 6.78 15.47 5.84
N THR A 107 6.70 14.61 6.87
CA THR A 107 7.90 14.00 7.48
C THR A 107 8.46 12.84 6.66
N ILE A 108 7.71 12.35 5.67
CA ILE A 108 8.16 11.24 4.83
C ILE A 108 9.31 11.70 3.93
N LYS A 109 10.42 10.99 4.02
CA LYS A 109 11.65 11.24 3.25
C LYS A 109 11.92 10.14 2.23
N ASN A 110 11.43 8.93 2.50
CA ASN A 110 11.71 7.76 1.68
C ASN A 110 10.42 7.11 1.21
N ILE A 111 10.34 6.84 -0.09
CA ILE A 111 9.27 6.07 -0.70
C ILE A 111 9.93 4.82 -1.27
N VAL A 112 9.59 3.66 -0.73
CA VAL A 112 10.24 2.41 -1.11
C VAL A 112 9.21 1.35 -1.47
N THR A 113 9.64 0.41 -2.29
CA THR A 113 8.88 -0.80 -2.58
C THR A 113 9.63 -1.97 -1.96
N LEU A 114 8.88 -2.94 -1.46
CA LEU A 114 9.46 -4.15 -0.91
C LEU A 114 9.27 -5.26 -1.94
N SER A 115 10.35 -5.60 -2.63
CA SER A 115 10.29 -6.60 -3.69
C SER A 115 9.95 -7.98 -3.15
N PRO A 116 9.16 -8.78 -3.90
CA PRO A 116 8.92 -10.15 -3.51
C PRO A 116 10.24 -10.93 -3.47
N LYS A 117 10.31 -11.89 -2.56
CA LYS A 117 11.46 -12.77 -2.48
C LYS A 117 11.47 -13.65 -3.72
N THR A 118 12.55 -13.59 -4.49
CA THR A 118 12.74 -14.48 -5.64
C THR A 118 13.57 -15.68 -5.21
N GLU A 119 13.19 -16.83 -5.69
CA GLU A 119 13.93 -18.07 -5.46
C GLU A 119 14.74 -18.47 -6.69
#